data_8d66715efd7238855d42e35757937e4c
#
_entry.id   8d66715efd7238855d42e35757937e4c
#
_cell.length_a   1.000
_cell.length_b   1.000
_cell.length_c   1.000
_cell.angle_alpha   90.00
_cell.angle_beta   90.00
_cell.angle_gamma   90.00
#
_symmetry.space_group_name_H-M   'P 1'
#
loop_
_entity.id
_entity.type
_entity.pdbx_description
1 polymer ?
#
loop_
_entity_poly.entity_id
_entity_poly.type
_entity_poly.pdbx_seq_one_letter_code
_entity_poly.pdbx_strand_id
1 'polypeptide(L)'
;QYFAAKAAVGFSTKLRHILFEKIESLSFSKMDTVGTSTLITRMTSDINQVQSGVNLVLRLFLRSPFIVFGAMAMAFTVNVRAAMVFVVTIPLLSIVVFSVMAASLPLYKKVQSSLDTVLSHTRENLEGTRVIRAFNKQNDEIDSFNRDNEFLTNMQQVVGRISALTNPLTFIIINIATIAVIVSGGKQVYAGILTQ
;
A
#
# COMPACT_ATOMS: atom_id res chain seq x y z
N GLN A 1 9.23 9.33 -16.35
CA GLN A 1 7.83 9.60 -15.99
C GLN A 1 6.92 9.67 -17.23
N TYR A 2 7.29 10.40 -18.28
CA TYR A 2 6.51 10.53 -19.51
C TYR A 2 6.17 9.17 -20.15
N PHE A 3 7.15 8.29 -20.33
CA PHE A 3 6.94 6.97 -20.93
C PHE A 3 6.05 6.06 -20.07
N ALA A 4 6.15 6.14 -18.75
CA ALA A 4 5.27 5.38 -17.83
C ALA A 4 3.81 5.86 -17.95
N ALA A 5 3.59 7.17 -17.98
CA ALA A 5 2.27 7.74 -18.17
C ALA A 5 1.69 7.35 -19.56
N LYS A 6 2.48 7.47 -20.64
CA LYS A 6 2.07 7.09 -21.99
C LYS A 6 1.71 5.60 -22.10
N ALA A 7 2.51 4.72 -21.46
CA ALA A 7 2.24 3.29 -21.42
C ALA A 7 0.96 2.97 -20.64
N ALA A 8 0.75 3.63 -19.48
CA ALA A 8 -0.44 3.41 -18.66
C ALA A 8 -1.72 3.89 -19.37
N VAL A 9 -1.67 5.03 -20.05
CA VAL A 9 -2.80 5.54 -20.86
C VAL A 9 -3.07 4.61 -22.04
N GLY A 10 -2.03 4.19 -22.78
CA GLY A 10 -2.18 3.25 -23.90
C GLY A 10 -2.76 1.89 -23.46
N PHE A 11 -2.32 1.40 -22.30
CA PHE A 11 -2.88 0.18 -21.69
C PHE A 11 -4.38 0.35 -21.37
N SER A 12 -4.76 1.46 -20.70
CA SER A 12 -6.16 1.68 -20.33
C SER A 12 -7.06 1.88 -21.54
N THR A 13 -6.57 2.53 -22.59
CA THR A 13 -7.30 2.71 -23.87
C THR A 13 -7.58 1.35 -24.52
N LYS A 14 -6.56 0.48 -24.57
CA LYS A 14 -6.73 -0.88 -25.11
C LYS A 14 -7.66 -1.73 -24.25
N LEU A 15 -7.57 -1.59 -22.94
CA LEU A 15 -8.44 -2.31 -22.00
C LEU A 15 -9.92 -1.87 -22.16
N ARG A 16 -10.18 -0.56 -22.32
CA ARG A 16 -11.54 -0.05 -22.63
C ARG A 16 -12.08 -0.61 -23.93
N HIS A 17 -11.26 -0.65 -24.97
CA HIS A 17 -11.67 -1.20 -26.25
C HIS A 17 -12.06 -2.68 -26.14
N ILE A 18 -11.20 -3.51 -25.52
CA ILE A 18 -11.47 -4.93 -25.31
C ILE A 18 -12.72 -5.13 -24.44
N LEU A 19 -12.86 -4.33 -23.37
CA LEU A 19 -14.03 -4.42 -22.51
C LEU A 19 -15.32 -4.03 -23.23
N PHE A 20 -15.28 -2.98 -24.05
CA PHE A 20 -16.41 -2.55 -24.86
C PHE A 20 -16.81 -3.62 -25.87
N GLU A 21 -15.86 -4.17 -26.62
CA GLU A 21 -16.06 -5.27 -27.53
C GLU A 21 -16.70 -6.50 -26.85
N LYS A 22 -16.23 -6.78 -25.62
CA LYS A 22 -16.80 -7.86 -24.80
C LYS A 22 -18.23 -7.57 -24.37
N ILE A 23 -18.55 -6.33 -23.99
CA ILE A 23 -19.91 -5.90 -23.63
C ILE A 23 -20.84 -6.04 -24.81
N GLU A 24 -20.47 -5.59 -26.00
CA GLU A 24 -21.24 -5.74 -27.23
C GLU A 24 -21.50 -7.21 -27.61
N SER A 25 -20.61 -8.11 -27.22
CA SER A 25 -20.77 -9.56 -27.45
C SER A 25 -21.64 -10.28 -26.41
N LEU A 26 -22.11 -9.58 -25.36
CA LEU A 26 -22.94 -10.18 -24.33
C LEU A 26 -24.39 -10.33 -24.82
N SER A 27 -25.05 -11.42 -24.41
CA SER A 27 -26.49 -11.57 -24.61
C SER A 27 -27.27 -10.62 -23.67
N PHE A 28 -28.46 -10.19 -24.11
CA PHE A 28 -29.33 -9.33 -23.31
C PHE A 28 -29.58 -9.86 -21.89
N SER A 29 -29.81 -11.17 -21.74
CA SER A 29 -30.00 -11.80 -20.42
C SER A 29 -28.78 -11.67 -19.52
N LYS A 30 -27.54 -11.73 -20.06
CA LYS A 30 -26.31 -11.52 -19.30
C LYS A 30 -26.10 -10.04 -18.95
N MET A 31 -26.46 -9.13 -19.85
CA MET A 31 -26.43 -7.69 -19.58
C MET A 31 -27.36 -7.32 -18.43
N ASP A 32 -28.57 -7.86 -18.40
CA ASP A 32 -29.54 -7.63 -17.32
C ASP A 32 -29.06 -8.21 -15.98
N THR A 33 -28.41 -9.38 -16.02
CA THR A 33 -27.86 -10.01 -14.80
C THR A 33 -26.70 -9.20 -14.20
N VAL A 34 -25.83 -8.64 -15.02
CA VAL A 34 -24.67 -7.83 -14.55
C VAL A 34 -25.11 -6.41 -14.17
N GLY A 35 -26.10 -5.88 -14.86
CA GLY A 35 -26.62 -4.54 -14.72
C GLY A 35 -25.77 -3.47 -15.44
N THR A 36 -26.47 -2.57 -16.14
CA THR A 36 -25.82 -1.50 -16.93
C THR A 36 -24.98 -0.56 -16.07
N SER A 37 -25.42 -0.23 -14.85
CA SER A 37 -24.66 0.62 -13.93
C SER A 37 -23.31 0.01 -13.55
N THR A 38 -23.27 -1.31 -13.35
CA THR A 38 -22.02 -2.05 -13.06
C THR A 38 -21.06 -2.00 -14.27
N LEU A 39 -21.58 -2.18 -15.48
CA LEU A 39 -20.78 -2.11 -16.71
C LEU A 39 -20.20 -0.71 -16.92
N ILE A 40 -20.98 0.34 -16.68
CA ILE A 40 -20.51 1.72 -16.73
C ILE A 40 -19.40 1.98 -15.70
N THR A 41 -19.60 1.54 -14.46
CA THR A 41 -18.58 1.67 -13.39
C THR A 41 -17.28 0.97 -13.76
N ARG A 42 -17.35 -0.24 -14.33
CA ARG A 42 -16.17 -0.97 -14.81
C ARG A 42 -15.44 -0.25 -15.94
N MET A 43 -16.18 0.31 -16.90
CA MET A 43 -15.59 1.05 -18.03
C MET A 43 -14.97 2.39 -17.64
N THR A 44 -15.43 3.00 -16.56
CA THR A 44 -14.98 4.32 -16.10
C THR A 44 -14.07 4.21 -14.89
N SER A 45 -14.62 3.94 -13.72
CA SER A 45 -13.92 3.97 -12.44
C SER A 45 -12.84 2.88 -12.35
N ASP A 46 -13.20 1.63 -12.64
CA ASP A 46 -12.29 0.49 -12.45
C ASP A 46 -11.10 0.58 -13.42
N ILE A 47 -11.34 0.93 -14.69
CA ILE A 47 -10.25 1.11 -15.66
C ILE A 47 -9.35 2.29 -15.28
N ASN A 48 -9.89 3.39 -14.76
CA ASN A 48 -9.09 4.50 -14.27
C ASN A 48 -8.23 4.10 -13.05
N GLN A 49 -8.77 3.28 -12.17
CA GLN A 49 -8.02 2.74 -11.03
C GLN A 49 -6.89 1.80 -11.51
N VAL A 50 -7.16 0.92 -12.46
CA VAL A 50 -6.14 0.06 -13.08
C VAL A 50 -5.08 0.90 -13.78
N GLN A 51 -5.46 1.93 -14.55
CA GLN A 51 -4.51 2.87 -15.18
C GLN A 51 -3.58 3.52 -14.15
N SER A 52 -4.16 4.00 -13.05
CA SER A 52 -3.41 4.62 -11.95
C SER A 52 -2.44 3.62 -11.30
N GLY A 53 -2.89 2.38 -11.08
CA GLY A 53 -2.06 1.29 -10.56
C GLY A 53 -0.90 0.96 -11.50
N VAL A 54 -1.16 0.79 -12.80
CA VAL A 54 -0.12 0.53 -13.81
C VAL A 54 0.90 1.68 -13.86
N ASN A 55 0.43 2.93 -13.87
CA ASN A 55 1.32 4.09 -13.84
C ASN A 55 2.21 4.10 -12.58
N LEU A 56 1.65 3.79 -11.41
CA LEU A 56 2.38 3.72 -10.15
C LEU A 56 3.45 2.61 -10.18
N VAL A 57 3.09 1.42 -10.66
CA VAL A 57 4.03 0.29 -10.82
C VAL A 57 5.17 0.66 -11.76
N LEU A 58 4.87 1.17 -12.94
CA LEU A 58 5.89 1.56 -13.92
C LEU A 58 6.79 2.69 -13.42
N ARG A 59 6.21 3.65 -12.68
CA ARG A 59 6.94 4.84 -12.22
C ARG A 59 7.80 4.58 -10.99
N LEU A 60 7.30 3.79 -10.02
CA LEU A 60 7.96 3.59 -8.73
C LEU A 60 8.65 2.23 -8.66
N PHE A 61 7.93 1.16 -8.95
CA PHE A 61 8.42 -0.19 -8.73
C PHE A 61 9.57 -0.55 -9.69
N LEU A 62 9.48 -0.20 -10.97
CA LEU A 62 10.58 -0.44 -11.91
C LEU A 62 11.78 0.47 -11.64
N ARG A 63 11.55 1.73 -11.27
CA ARG A 63 12.64 2.68 -11.03
C ARG A 63 13.47 2.33 -9.80
N SER A 64 12.84 1.89 -8.71
CA SER A 64 13.52 1.68 -7.42
C SER A 64 14.64 0.65 -7.46
N PRO A 65 14.48 -0.56 -8.04
CA PRO A 65 15.56 -1.53 -8.16
C PRO A 65 16.74 -0.99 -8.96
N PHE A 66 16.50 -0.30 -10.07
CA PHE A 66 17.58 0.28 -10.88
C PHE A 66 18.42 1.32 -10.13
N ILE A 67 17.75 2.15 -9.30
CA ILE A 67 18.47 3.12 -8.47
C ILE A 67 19.30 2.40 -7.41
N VAL A 68 18.72 1.41 -6.71
CA VAL A 68 19.40 0.68 -5.64
C VAL A 68 20.61 -0.11 -6.19
N PHE A 69 20.41 -0.91 -7.24
CA PHE A 69 21.48 -1.69 -7.84
C PHE A 69 22.52 -0.80 -8.54
N GLY A 70 22.08 0.28 -9.19
CA GLY A 70 23.00 1.25 -9.81
C GLY A 70 23.88 1.97 -8.77
N ALA A 71 23.28 2.43 -7.68
CA ALA A 71 24.03 3.06 -6.58
C ALA A 71 25.00 2.06 -5.93
N MET A 72 24.55 0.80 -5.74
CA MET A 72 25.42 -0.25 -5.19
C MET A 72 26.59 -0.55 -6.13
N ALA A 73 26.36 -0.70 -7.43
CA ALA A 73 27.42 -0.92 -8.42
C ALA A 73 28.44 0.24 -8.42
N MET A 74 27.95 1.48 -8.39
CA MET A 74 28.84 2.64 -8.29
C MET A 74 29.61 2.68 -6.96
N ALA A 75 29.02 2.30 -5.85
CA ALA A 75 29.72 2.22 -4.57
C ALA A 75 30.88 1.21 -4.62
N PHE A 76 30.72 0.08 -5.32
CA PHE A 76 31.79 -0.89 -5.52
C PHE A 76 32.96 -0.36 -6.37
N THR A 77 32.70 0.54 -7.32
CA THR A 77 33.79 1.16 -8.12
C THR A 77 34.61 2.17 -7.32
N VAL A 78 34.00 2.79 -6.30
CA VAL A 78 34.67 3.77 -5.44
C VAL A 78 35.46 3.07 -4.31
N ASN A 79 34.79 2.21 -3.55
CA ASN A 79 35.42 1.50 -2.43
C ASN A 79 34.64 0.23 -2.04
N VAL A 80 35.28 -0.91 -2.28
CA VAL A 80 34.70 -2.23 -2.01
C VAL A 80 34.36 -2.42 -0.53
N ARG A 81 35.19 -1.94 0.41
CA ARG A 81 34.93 -2.10 1.85
C ARG A 81 33.76 -1.26 2.31
N ALA A 82 33.63 -0.04 1.82
CA ALA A 82 32.43 0.80 2.11
C ALA A 82 31.18 0.23 1.43
N ALA A 83 31.31 -0.32 0.21
CA ALA A 83 30.20 -0.93 -0.51
C ALA A 83 29.62 -2.17 0.21
N MET A 84 30.44 -2.94 0.93
CA MET A 84 29.96 -4.09 1.71
C MET A 84 28.93 -3.70 2.79
N VAL A 85 28.98 -2.46 3.30
CA VAL A 85 27.96 -1.95 4.23
C VAL A 85 26.58 -1.95 3.56
N PHE A 86 26.48 -1.57 2.27
CA PHE A 86 25.21 -1.59 1.54
C PHE A 86 24.69 -3.00 1.31
N VAL A 87 25.58 -3.96 1.05
CA VAL A 87 25.24 -5.38 0.87
C VAL A 87 24.57 -5.96 2.12
N VAL A 88 24.95 -5.50 3.31
CA VAL A 88 24.33 -5.91 4.58
C VAL A 88 23.08 -5.09 4.89
N THR A 89 23.14 -3.78 4.66
CA THR A 89 22.05 -2.86 5.03
C THR A 89 20.79 -3.07 4.19
N ILE A 90 20.92 -3.32 2.88
CA ILE A 90 19.75 -3.50 2.00
C ILE A 90 18.90 -4.71 2.37
N PRO A 91 19.47 -5.94 2.55
CA PRO A 91 18.70 -7.07 3.03
C PRO A 91 18.11 -6.85 4.43
N LEU A 92 18.84 -6.22 5.34
CA LEU A 92 18.36 -5.94 6.69
C LEU A 92 17.14 -5.01 6.67
N LEU A 93 17.18 -3.93 5.89
CA LEU A 93 16.04 -3.05 5.65
C LEU A 93 14.88 -3.80 5.02
N SER A 94 15.14 -4.65 4.03
CA SER A 94 14.10 -5.46 3.38
C SER A 94 13.41 -6.38 4.38
N ILE A 95 14.16 -7.07 5.23
CA ILE A 95 13.60 -7.95 6.27
C ILE A 95 12.69 -7.16 7.21
N VAL A 96 13.12 -5.99 7.68
CA VAL A 96 12.32 -5.15 8.59
C VAL A 96 11.02 -4.72 7.91
N VAL A 97 11.10 -4.16 6.70
CA VAL A 97 9.93 -3.65 5.97
C VAL A 97 8.94 -4.79 5.66
N PHE A 98 9.43 -5.92 5.14
CA PHE A 98 8.58 -7.06 4.84
C PHE A 98 7.96 -7.70 6.10
N SER A 99 8.70 -7.74 7.21
CA SER A 99 8.17 -8.26 8.48
C SER A 99 7.04 -7.39 9.01
N VAL A 100 7.22 -6.07 9.04
CA VAL A 100 6.15 -5.14 9.46
C VAL A 100 4.96 -5.22 8.51
N MET A 101 5.19 -5.29 7.21
CA MET A 101 4.12 -5.41 6.21
C MET A 101 3.35 -6.73 6.40
N ALA A 102 4.05 -7.86 6.57
CA ALA A 102 3.42 -9.16 6.78
C ALA A 102 2.59 -9.21 8.09
N ALA A 103 3.05 -8.54 9.14
CA ALA A 103 2.30 -8.41 10.40
C ALA A 103 1.09 -7.47 10.25
N SER A 104 1.19 -6.41 9.46
CA SER A 104 0.14 -5.41 9.30
C SER A 104 -1.00 -5.87 8.37
N LEU A 105 -0.69 -6.61 7.30
CA LEU A 105 -1.68 -7.02 6.29
C LEU A 105 -2.91 -7.76 6.86
N PRO A 106 -2.76 -8.79 7.73
CA PRO A 106 -3.93 -9.49 8.29
C PRO A 106 -4.74 -8.58 9.23
N LEU A 107 -4.07 -7.63 9.90
CA LEU A 107 -4.74 -6.68 10.78
C LEU A 107 -5.53 -5.64 10.00
N TYR A 108 -5.02 -5.16 8.86
CA TYR A 108 -5.80 -4.30 7.96
C TYR A 108 -7.08 -4.98 7.46
N LYS A 109 -7.03 -6.29 7.17
CA LYS A 109 -8.25 -7.05 6.81
C LYS A 109 -9.26 -7.07 7.95
N LYS A 110 -8.81 -7.22 9.21
CA LYS A 110 -9.68 -7.15 10.39
C LYS A 110 -10.28 -5.76 10.57
N VAL A 111 -9.49 -4.71 10.39
CA VAL A 111 -9.99 -3.32 10.42
C VAL A 111 -11.07 -3.12 9.36
N GLN A 112 -10.85 -3.61 8.13
CA GLN A 112 -11.85 -3.50 7.06
C GLN A 112 -13.15 -4.24 7.42
N SER A 113 -13.05 -5.47 7.91
CA SER A 113 -14.23 -6.23 8.36
C SER A 113 -14.98 -5.54 9.50
N SER A 114 -14.25 -4.94 10.47
CA SER A 114 -14.88 -4.20 11.57
C SER A 114 -15.56 -2.91 11.06
N LEU A 115 -14.96 -2.24 10.08
CA LEU A 115 -15.55 -1.07 9.43
C LEU A 115 -16.87 -1.46 8.73
N ASP A 116 -16.88 -2.58 8.01
CA ASP A 116 -18.07 -3.09 7.33
C ASP A 116 -19.20 -3.39 8.34
N THR A 117 -18.85 -3.90 9.54
CA THR A 117 -19.81 -4.13 10.63
C THR A 117 -20.42 -2.80 11.12
N VAL A 118 -19.59 -1.79 11.40
CA VAL A 118 -20.07 -0.46 11.83
C VAL A 118 -20.97 0.18 10.77
N LEU A 119 -20.59 0.06 9.48
CA LEU A 119 -21.39 0.58 8.37
C LEU A 119 -22.73 -0.16 8.22
N SER A 120 -22.74 -1.50 8.39
CA SER A 120 -23.99 -2.30 8.37
C SER A 120 -24.92 -1.86 9.49
N HIS A 121 -24.40 -1.78 10.72
CA HIS A 121 -25.13 -1.34 11.89
C HIS A 121 -25.70 0.07 11.70
N THR A 122 -24.91 0.99 11.15
CA THR A 122 -25.39 2.35 10.81
C THR A 122 -26.54 2.31 9.81
N ARG A 123 -26.43 1.49 8.76
CA ARG A 123 -27.49 1.36 7.75
C ARG A 123 -28.76 0.78 8.34
N GLU A 124 -28.64 -0.30 9.12
CA GLU A 124 -29.78 -0.95 9.79
C GLU A 124 -30.50 0.03 10.74
N ASN A 125 -29.74 0.83 11.50
CA ASN A 125 -30.31 1.85 12.39
C ASN A 125 -31.02 2.97 11.63
N LEU A 126 -30.48 3.40 10.47
CA LEU A 126 -31.15 4.41 9.65
C LEU A 126 -32.45 3.88 9.03
N GLU A 127 -32.43 2.65 8.53
CA GLU A 127 -33.61 2.01 7.96
C GLU A 127 -34.66 1.67 9.04
N GLY A 128 -34.19 1.20 10.22
CA GLY A 128 -35.02 0.78 11.36
C GLY A 128 -35.45 1.89 12.33
N THR A 129 -35.12 3.16 12.08
CA THR A 129 -35.27 4.28 13.02
C THR A 129 -36.69 4.35 13.60
N ARG A 130 -37.75 4.08 12.82
CA ARG A 130 -39.12 4.11 13.27
C ARG A 130 -39.42 2.99 14.28
N VAL A 131 -38.89 1.81 14.03
CA VAL A 131 -39.03 0.64 14.91
C VAL A 131 -38.29 0.85 16.22
N ILE A 132 -37.06 1.28 16.14
CA ILE A 132 -36.19 1.57 17.31
C ILE A 132 -36.91 2.58 18.24
N ARG A 133 -37.49 3.64 17.67
CA ARG A 133 -38.24 4.65 18.45
C ARG A 133 -39.53 4.11 19.01
N ALA A 134 -40.29 3.29 18.26
CA ALA A 134 -41.51 2.71 18.70
C ALA A 134 -41.36 1.77 19.91
N PHE A 135 -40.22 1.06 19.96
CA PHE A 135 -39.87 0.14 21.06
C PHE A 135 -38.95 0.76 22.12
N ASN A 136 -38.65 2.06 22.05
CA ASN A 136 -37.80 2.80 22.99
C ASN A 136 -36.42 2.16 23.15
N LYS A 137 -35.80 1.66 22.04
CA LYS A 137 -34.55 0.92 22.02
C LYS A 137 -33.34 1.77 21.62
N GLN A 138 -33.45 3.11 21.60
CA GLN A 138 -32.38 4.01 21.16
C GLN A 138 -31.07 3.84 21.96
N ASN A 139 -31.18 3.68 23.29
CA ASN A 139 -30.02 3.54 24.14
C ASN A 139 -29.28 2.21 23.90
N ASP A 140 -30.05 1.12 23.71
CA ASP A 140 -29.48 -0.20 23.43
C ASP A 140 -28.71 -0.19 22.10
N GLU A 141 -29.22 0.51 21.08
CA GLU A 141 -28.59 0.68 19.79
C GLU A 141 -27.34 1.56 19.85
N ILE A 142 -27.38 2.65 20.61
CA ILE A 142 -26.22 3.51 20.87
C ILE A 142 -25.11 2.72 21.55
N ASP A 143 -25.44 1.92 22.56
CA ASP A 143 -24.47 1.10 23.28
C ASP A 143 -23.88 0.01 22.37
N SER A 144 -24.69 -0.58 21.51
CA SER A 144 -24.22 -1.56 20.52
C SER A 144 -23.27 -0.92 19.49
N PHE A 145 -23.67 0.21 18.93
CA PHE A 145 -22.82 0.97 18.01
C PHE A 145 -21.50 1.39 18.65
N ASN A 146 -21.54 1.88 19.90
CA ASN A 146 -20.34 2.28 20.62
C ASN A 146 -19.36 1.11 20.82
N ARG A 147 -19.85 -0.09 21.14
CA ARG A 147 -19.01 -1.30 21.26
C ARG A 147 -18.33 -1.64 19.94
N ASP A 148 -19.05 -1.62 18.83
CA ASP A 148 -18.48 -1.92 17.51
C ASP A 148 -17.47 -0.85 17.07
N ASN A 149 -17.77 0.41 17.33
CA ASN A 149 -16.88 1.53 17.03
C ASN A 149 -15.63 1.54 17.91
N GLU A 150 -15.73 1.17 19.18
CA GLU A 150 -14.59 1.02 20.08
C GLU A 150 -13.69 -0.14 19.64
N PHE A 151 -14.27 -1.28 19.24
CA PHE A 151 -13.53 -2.39 18.68
C PHE A 151 -12.77 -1.99 17.41
N LEU A 152 -13.43 -1.28 16.49
CA LEU A 152 -12.81 -0.75 15.27
C LEU A 152 -11.64 0.19 15.62
N THR A 153 -11.86 1.13 16.55
CA THR A 153 -10.85 2.08 17.02
C THR A 153 -9.63 1.38 17.59
N ASN A 154 -9.84 0.38 18.45
CA ASN A 154 -8.77 -0.41 19.04
C ASN A 154 -7.96 -1.17 17.97
N MET A 155 -8.63 -1.77 16.99
CA MET A 155 -7.97 -2.44 15.87
C MET A 155 -7.14 -1.47 15.03
N GLN A 156 -7.67 -0.29 14.70
CA GLN A 156 -6.95 0.76 13.98
C GLN A 156 -5.71 1.25 14.75
N GLN A 157 -5.81 1.42 16.07
CA GLN A 157 -4.68 1.79 16.92
C GLN A 157 -3.58 0.72 16.93
N VAL A 158 -3.95 -0.56 17.02
CA VAL A 158 -2.97 -1.67 16.97
C VAL A 158 -2.22 -1.66 15.63
N VAL A 159 -2.95 -1.56 14.51
CA VAL A 159 -2.35 -1.46 13.18
C VAL A 159 -1.44 -0.22 13.07
N GLY A 160 -1.93 0.92 13.56
CA GLY A 160 -1.17 2.17 13.57
C GLY A 160 0.15 2.07 14.34
N ARG A 161 0.12 1.45 15.54
CA ARG A 161 1.34 1.23 16.35
C ARG A 161 2.35 0.33 15.65
N ILE A 162 1.90 -0.78 15.05
CA ILE A 162 2.78 -1.71 14.32
C ILE A 162 3.38 -1.03 13.10
N SER A 163 2.56 -0.33 12.31
CA SER A 163 3.01 0.40 11.12
C SER A 163 3.97 1.54 11.47
N ALA A 164 3.74 2.22 12.60
CA ALA A 164 4.60 3.31 13.07
C ALA A 164 6.02 2.85 13.43
N LEU A 165 6.23 1.57 13.76
CA LEU A 165 7.55 1.01 14.04
C LEU A 165 8.47 0.99 12.80
N THR A 166 7.91 1.03 11.59
CA THR A 166 8.70 1.02 10.36
C THR A 166 9.71 2.16 10.31
N ASN A 167 9.28 3.39 10.60
CA ASN A 167 10.15 4.55 10.52
C ASN A 167 11.30 4.52 11.53
N PRO A 168 11.09 4.33 12.85
CA PRO A 168 12.19 4.27 13.81
C PRO A 168 13.18 3.15 13.48
N LEU A 169 12.71 1.96 13.12
CA LEU A 169 13.57 0.82 12.80
C LEU A 169 14.42 1.10 11.55
N THR A 170 13.82 1.65 10.49
CA THR A 170 14.57 2.01 9.29
C THR A 170 15.57 3.12 9.55
N PHE A 171 15.23 4.15 10.35
CA PHE A 171 16.15 5.21 10.73
C PHE A 171 17.35 4.70 11.56
N ILE A 172 17.13 3.80 12.49
CA ILE A 172 18.22 3.19 13.28
C ILE A 172 19.18 2.47 12.35
N ILE A 173 18.68 1.63 11.44
CA ILE A 173 19.51 0.86 10.50
C ILE A 173 20.30 1.81 9.57
N ILE A 174 19.66 2.83 9.02
CA ILE A 174 20.30 3.79 8.13
C ILE A 174 21.39 4.58 8.87
N ASN A 175 21.14 5.03 10.12
CA ASN A 175 22.14 5.76 10.89
C ASN A 175 23.33 4.86 11.26
N ILE A 176 23.09 3.62 11.67
CA ILE A 176 24.17 2.65 11.93
C ILE A 176 25.00 2.42 10.67
N ALA A 177 24.36 2.23 9.51
CA ALA A 177 25.04 2.06 8.23
C ALA A 177 25.86 3.30 7.86
N THR A 178 25.32 4.50 8.06
CA THR A 178 26.03 5.76 7.82
C THR A 178 27.27 5.90 8.70
N ILE A 179 27.14 5.61 10.00
CA ILE A 179 28.27 5.62 10.93
C ILE A 179 29.33 4.58 10.51
N ALA A 180 28.91 3.39 10.11
CA ALA A 180 29.84 2.35 9.65
C ALA A 180 30.61 2.78 8.39
N VAL A 181 29.94 3.45 7.44
CA VAL A 181 30.62 3.99 6.23
C VAL A 181 31.61 5.09 6.62
N ILE A 182 31.22 6.05 7.48
CA ILE A 182 32.07 7.15 7.93
C ILE A 182 33.33 6.60 8.66
N VAL A 183 33.14 5.70 9.60
CA VAL A 183 34.25 5.11 10.37
C VAL A 183 35.16 4.27 9.47
N SER A 184 34.59 3.47 8.57
CA SER A 184 35.39 2.69 7.60
C SER A 184 36.15 3.57 6.64
N GLY A 185 35.50 4.62 6.10
CA GLY A 185 36.14 5.60 5.22
C GLY A 185 37.24 6.39 5.93
N GLY A 186 37.00 6.90 7.14
CA GLY A 186 37.96 7.63 7.95
C GLY A 186 39.21 6.81 8.26
N LYS A 187 39.06 5.53 8.61
CA LYS A 187 40.17 4.61 8.80
C LYS A 187 41.03 4.42 7.52
N GLN A 188 40.40 4.39 6.35
CA GLN A 188 41.08 4.21 5.08
C GLN A 188 41.83 5.50 4.62
N VAL A 189 41.24 6.66 4.90
CA VAL A 189 41.92 7.96 4.67
C VAL A 189 43.13 8.10 5.60
N TYR A 190 43.01 7.76 6.88
CA TYR A 190 44.10 7.79 7.82
C TYR A 190 45.24 6.81 7.43
N ALA A 191 44.89 5.66 6.87
CA ALA A 191 45.83 4.67 6.37
C ALA A 191 46.45 5.04 4.98
N GLY A 192 46.08 6.20 4.41
CA GLY A 192 46.60 6.65 3.10
C GLY A 192 46.08 5.85 1.90
N ILE A 193 45.06 5.03 2.07
CA ILE A 193 44.46 4.18 1.02
C ILE A 193 43.49 4.96 0.15
N LEU A 194 42.84 5.97 0.73
CA LEU A 194 41.89 6.88 0.06
C LEU A 194 42.34 8.32 0.19
N THR A 195 42.23 9.09 -0.87
CA THR A 195 42.33 10.56 -0.84
C THR A 195 40.99 11.16 -0.38
N GLN A 196 41.07 12.32 0.28
CA GLN A 196 39.86 13.08 0.69
C GLN A 196 39.01 13.48 -0.51
#